data_b608469dad6c5d86e0ce4cccd9235100
#
_entry.id   b608469dad6c5d86e0ce4cccd9235100
#
_cell.length_a   1.000
_cell.length_b   1.000
_cell.length_c   1.000
_cell.angle_alpha   90.00
_cell.angle_beta   90.00
_cell.angle_gamma   90.00
#
_symmetry.space_group_name_H-M   'P 1'
#
loop_
_entity.id
_entity.type
_entity.pdbx_description
1 polymer ?
#
loop_
_entity_poly.entity_id
_entity_poly.type
_entity_poly.pdbx_seq_one_letter_code
_entity_poly.pdbx_strand_id
1 'polypeptide(L)'
;VASELFYEAGFEEIVTPFFSYHQHQSIDEKELLRFSDEQNHIVSLRADSTMDAVRLITKRVGRSTSHDKWFYIQPVFRYPSHEVHQIGAELIGQEDLAQSIGMSVALFQKFELKPLLHVSNINIPKILSTMLQIDLAIFEKGELQKLLALDIPWLTKLTCLQTQEQIDAIIDEVPSELQNELLKMKALAKNIAYSNVVFSPLYYVKMRYYKALFFRFIEKNFTLGVGGSYDCEGIASSGFGLYSDDII
;
A
#
# COMPACT_ATOMS: atom_id res chain seq x y z
N VAL A 1 2.92 -19.94 12.43
CA VAL A 1 3.44 -18.64 12.93
C VAL A 1 2.57 -17.49 12.43
N ALA A 2 2.50 -17.22 11.11
CA ALA A 2 1.71 -16.06 10.62
C ALA A 2 0.21 -16.24 10.87
N SER A 3 -0.38 -17.40 10.54
CA SER A 3 -1.81 -17.67 10.78
C SER A 3 -2.18 -17.55 12.24
N GLU A 4 -1.38 -18.08 13.15
CA GLU A 4 -1.60 -17.97 14.60
C GLU A 4 -1.68 -16.52 15.06
N LEU A 5 -0.73 -15.68 14.59
CA LEU A 5 -0.72 -14.27 14.91
C LEU A 5 -2.01 -13.56 14.44
N PHE A 6 -2.50 -13.89 13.25
CA PHE A 6 -3.73 -13.31 12.72
C PHE A 6 -4.97 -13.78 13.51
N TYR A 7 -5.07 -15.08 13.82
CA TYR A 7 -6.18 -15.59 14.62
C TYR A 7 -6.19 -14.98 16.03
N GLU A 8 -5.04 -14.85 16.68
CA GLU A 8 -4.91 -14.18 18.00
C GLU A 8 -5.34 -12.70 17.95
N ALA A 9 -5.14 -12.03 16.81
CA ALA A 9 -5.58 -10.64 16.58
C ALA A 9 -7.03 -10.51 16.11
N GLY A 10 -7.76 -11.63 16.01
CA GLY A 10 -9.18 -11.67 15.66
C GLY A 10 -9.46 -11.57 14.16
N PHE A 11 -8.52 -11.97 13.31
CA PHE A 11 -8.73 -12.09 11.86
C PHE A 11 -9.23 -13.49 11.51
N GLU A 12 -10.06 -13.57 10.46
CA GLU A 12 -10.46 -14.84 9.85
C GLU A 12 -9.75 -15.04 8.51
N GLU A 13 -9.49 -16.31 8.19
CA GLU A 13 -8.81 -16.65 6.94
C GLU A 13 -9.77 -16.62 5.75
N ILE A 14 -9.32 -16.05 4.64
CA ILE A 14 -10.03 -16.11 3.37
C ILE A 14 -9.12 -16.66 2.28
N VAL A 15 -9.63 -17.60 1.49
CA VAL A 15 -8.95 -18.17 0.34
C VAL A 15 -9.64 -17.69 -0.93
N THR A 16 -8.89 -17.07 -1.85
CA THR A 16 -9.41 -16.63 -3.14
C THR A 16 -9.08 -17.64 -4.23
N PRO A 17 -9.87 -17.70 -5.32
CA PRO A 17 -9.57 -18.56 -6.46
C PRO A 17 -8.21 -18.24 -7.09
N PHE A 18 -7.56 -19.25 -7.70
CA PHE A 18 -6.33 -19.04 -8.49
C PHE A 18 -6.60 -18.25 -9.77
N PHE A 19 -7.79 -18.38 -10.34
CA PHE A 19 -8.21 -17.72 -11.57
C PHE A 19 -9.01 -16.46 -11.26
N SER A 20 -8.63 -15.35 -11.88
CA SER A 20 -9.27 -14.05 -11.68
C SER A 20 -9.57 -13.38 -13.02
N TYR A 21 -10.76 -12.77 -13.12
CA TYR A 21 -11.19 -11.94 -14.25
C TYR A 21 -10.90 -10.45 -14.04
N HIS A 22 -10.34 -10.06 -12.89
CA HIS A 22 -10.30 -8.66 -12.45
C HIS A 22 -8.91 -8.12 -12.15
N GLN A 23 -7.86 -8.92 -12.24
CA GLN A 23 -6.49 -8.53 -11.90
C GLN A 23 -5.98 -7.32 -12.71
N HIS A 24 -6.41 -7.16 -13.96
CA HIS A 24 -6.07 -6.03 -14.82
C HIS A 24 -6.53 -4.66 -14.26
N GLN A 25 -7.39 -4.64 -13.26
CA GLN A 25 -7.84 -3.40 -12.61
C GLN A 25 -6.81 -2.86 -11.61
N SER A 26 -5.96 -3.71 -11.07
CA SER A 26 -4.96 -3.40 -10.04
C SER A 26 -3.52 -3.57 -10.50
N ILE A 27 -3.24 -4.53 -11.36
CA ILE A 27 -1.91 -4.91 -11.83
C ILE A 27 -1.76 -4.55 -13.32
N ASP A 28 -0.55 -4.15 -13.74
CA ASP A 28 -0.24 -3.90 -15.16
C ASP A 28 -0.42 -5.20 -15.95
N GLU A 29 -1.08 -5.11 -17.09
CA GLU A 29 -1.34 -6.26 -17.95
C GLU A 29 -0.09 -7.02 -18.37
N LYS A 30 1.07 -6.35 -18.41
CA LYS A 30 2.37 -6.95 -18.74
C LYS A 30 2.87 -7.90 -17.66
N GLU A 31 2.41 -7.73 -16.43
CA GLU A 31 2.78 -8.56 -15.28
C GLU A 31 1.83 -9.76 -15.09
N LEU A 32 0.73 -9.83 -15.88
CA LEU A 32 -0.27 -10.87 -15.73
C LEU A 32 0.05 -12.10 -16.58
N LEU A 33 -0.07 -13.29 -15.97
CA LEU A 33 -0.18 -14.56 -16.69
C LEU A 33 -1.62 -14.75 -17.13
N ARG A 34 -1.88 -14.54 -18.45
CA ARG A 34 -3.21 -14.50 -19.03
C ARG A 34 -3.47 -15.64 -20.00
N PHE A 35 -4.72 -16.09 -20.07
CA PHE A 35 -5.24 -17.07 -21.02
C PHE A 35 -6.73 -16.81 -21.28
N SER A 36 -7.33 -17.54 -22.20
CA SER A 36 -8.76 -17.46 -22.48
C SER A 36 -9.49 -18.68 -21.90
N ASP A 37 -10.69 -18.44 -21.37
CA ASP A 37 -11.61 -19.52 -21.01
C ASP A 37 -12.36 -20.05 -22.25
N GLU A 38 -13.23 -21.04 -22.06
CA GLU A 38 -14.02 -21.67 -23.14
C GLU A 38 -14.96 -20.67 -23.86
N GLN A 39 -15.25 -19.53 -23.25
CA GLN A 39 -16.12 -18.48 -23.78
C GLN A 39 -15.32 -17.29 -24.35
N ASN A 40 -13.98 -17.43 -24.49
CA ASN A 40 -13.04 -16.39 -24.92
C ASN A 40 -12.97 -15.15 -23.99
N HIS A 41 -13.34 -15.27 -22.73
CA HIS A 41 -13.03 -14.22 -21.77
C HIS A 41 -11.56 -14.30 -21.37
N ILE A 42 -10.97 -13.12 -21.16
CA ILE A 42 -9.59 -13.04 -20.65
C ILE A 42 -9.60 -13.36 -19.15
N VAL A 43 -8.86 -14.38 -18.78
CA VAL A 43 -8.63 -14.82 -17.40
C VAL A 43 -7.16 -14.66 -17.09
N SER A 44 -6.82 -14.34 -15.88
CA SER A 44 -5.44 -14.37 -15.40
C SER A 44 -5.29 -15.30 -14.20
N LEU A 45 -4.08 -15.79 -13.98
CA LEU A 45 -3.74 -16.27 -12.64
C LEU A 45 -3.72 -15.10 -11.66
N ARG A 46 -4.04 -15.36 -10.41
CA ARG A 46 -4.01 -14.38 -9.31
C ARG A 46 -2.60 -13.80 -9.17
N ALA A 47 -2.44 -12.52 -9.48
CA ALA A 47 -1.18 -11.79 -9.39
C ALA A 47 -1.08 -10.93 -8.11
N ASP A 48 -2.23 -10.67 -7.48
CA ASP A 48 -2.38 -10.00 -6.19
C ASP A 48 -3.67 -10.50 -5.51
N SER A 49 -3.61 -10.76 -4.23
CA SER A 49 -4.74 -11.33 -3.49
C SER A 49 -5.70 -10.28 -2.95
N THR A 50 -5.23 -9.04 -2.70
CA THR A 50 -6.00 -7.98 -2.04
C THR A 50 -7.34 -7.73 -2.72
N MET A 51 -7.33 -7.41 -4.00
CA MET A 51 -8.56 -7.04 -4.71
C MET A 51 -9.54 -8.20 -4.85
N ASP A 52 -9.04 -9.41 -5.06
CA ASP A 52 -9.91 -10.60 -5.14
C ASP A 52 -10.49 -10.94 -3.76
N ALA A 53 -9.70 -10.85 -2.69
CA ALA A 53 -10.17 -11.03 -1.31
C ALA A 53 -11.24 -10.00 -0.95
N VAL A 54 -10.97 -8.71 -1.17
CA VAL A 54 -11.92 -7.63 -0.85
C VAL A 54 -13.23 -7.78 -1.64
N ARG A 55 -13.16 -8.11 -2.94
CA ARG A 55 -14.36 -8.37 -3.75
C ARG A 55 -15.14 -9.59 -3.28
N LEU A 56 -14.47 -10.66 -2.89
CA LEU A 56 -15.13 -11.85 -2.37
C LEU A 56 -15.84 -11.54 -1.05
N ILE A 57 -15.18 -10.81 -0.16
CA ILE A 57 -15.73 -10.37 1.12
C ILE A 57 -16.96 -9.47 0.88
N THR A 58 -16.81 -8.39 0.13
CA THR A 58 -17.87 -7.38 -0.04
C THR A 58 -19.07 -7.91 -0.81
N LYS A 59 -18.86 -8.74 -1.85
CA LYS A 59 -19.95 -9.23 -2.72
C LYS A 59 -20.64 -10.50 -2.24
N ARG A 60 -19.93 -11.36 -1.54
CA ARG A 60 -20.45 -12.69 -1.18
C ARG A 60 -20.48 -12.90 0.33
N VAL A 61 -19.33 -12.87 0.99
CA VAL A 61 -19.18 -13.22 2.40
C VAL A 61 -19.86 -12.19 3.30
N GLY A 62 -19.71 -10.89 3.04
CA GLY A 62 -20.31 -9.81 3.82
C GLY A 62 -21.85 -9.79 3.84
N ARG A 63 -22.52 -10.65 3.03
CA ARG A 63 -23.97 -10.87 3.13
C ARG A 63 -24.36 -11.83 4.26
N SER A 64 -23.41 -12.64 4.73
CA SER A 64 -23.62 -13.70 5.73
C SER A 64 -22.86 -13.47 7.03
N THR A 65 -21.96 -12.51 7.09
CA THR A 65 -21.18 -12.18 8.30
C THR A 65 -20.99 -10.68 8.43
N SER A 66 -20.90 -10.21 9.67
CA SER A 66 -20.48 -8.84 10.01
C SER A 66 -18.99 -8.74 10.31
N HIS A 67 -18.22 -9.80 10.06
CA HIS A 67 -16.79 -9.82 10.31
C HIS A 67 -16.07 -8.91 9.34
N ASP A 68 -15.11 -8.14 9.83
CA ASP A 68 -14.46 -7.05 9.10
C ASP A 68 -12.93 -7.20 9.01
N LYS A 69 -12.34 -8.23 9.65
CA LYS A 69 -10.90 -8.49 9.70
C LYS A 69 -10.57 -9.81 9.03
N TRP A 70 -9.94 -9.72 7.86
CA TRP A 70 -9.63 -10.89 7.05
C TRP A 70 -8.14 -10.99 6.76
N PHE A 71 -7.59 -12.20 6.71
CA PHE A 71 -6.23 -12.45 6.26
C PHE A 71 -6.18 -13.55 5.20
N TYR A 72 -5.10 -13.57 4.45
CA TYR A 72 -4.81 -14.62 3.48
C TYR A 72 -3.32 -14.94 3.47
N ILE A 73 -2.99 -16.23 3.22
CA ILE A 73 -1.62 -16.72 3.00
C ILE A 73 -1.71 -17.63 1.79
N GLN A 74 -1.30 -17.13 0.62
CA GLN A 74 -1.55 -17.85 -0.63
C GLN A 74 -0.59 -17.42 -1.74
N PRO A 75 -0.30 -18.30 -2.73
CA PRO A 75 0.58 -17.96 -3.83
C PRO A 75 -0.06 -16.95 -4.76
N VAL A 76 0.75 -16.05 -5.31
CA VAL A 76 0.46 -15.15 -6.42
C VAL A 76 1.42 -15.40 -7.56
N PHE A 77 0.99 -15.15 -8.78
CA PHE A 77 1.70 -15.53 -10.00
C PHE A 77 1.90 -14.31 -10.88
N ARG A 78 3.15 -14.05 -11.30
CA ARG A 78 3.47 -12.92 -12.17
C ARG A 78 4.30 -13.35 -13.38
N TYR A 79 4.10 -12.65 -14.48
CA TYR A 79 4.90 -12.86 -15.68
C TYR A 79 6.38 -12.53 -15.41
N PRO A 80 7.35 -13.30 -15.98
CA PRO A 80 7.13 -14.40 -16.94
C PRO A 80 6.73 -15.74 -16.31
N SER A 81 7.08 -16.04 -15.07
CA SER A 81 6.80 -17.32 -14.39
C SER A 81 7.23 -17.27 -12.92
N HIS A 82 6.92 -16.16 -12.25
CA HIS A 82 7.20 -16.02 -10.83
C HIS A 82 6.00 -16.46 -10.00
N GLU A 83 6.24 -17.36 -9.06
CA GLU A 83 5.32 -17.70 -7.99
C GLU A 83 5.91 -17.18 -6.68
N VAL A 84 5.14 -16.41 -5.93
CA VAL A 84 5.53 -15.82 -4.65
C VAL A 84 4.39 -16.02 -3.67
N HIS A 85 4.65 -16.38 -2.42
CA HIS A 85 3.61 -16.42 -1.41
C HIS A 85 3.36 -15.03 -0.85
N GLN A 86 2.12 -14.60 -0.92
CA GLN A 86 1.66 -13.35 -0.36
C GLN A 86 0.94 -13.61 0.97
N ILE A 87 1.40 -12.90 2.02
CA ILE A 87 0.77 -12.86 3.34
C ILE A 87 0.13 -11.49 3.48
N GLY A 88 -1.19 -11.42 3.63
CA GLY A 88 -1.85 -10.13 3.73
C GLY A 88 -3.04 -10.14 4.67
N ALA A 89 -3.45 -8.94 5.07
CA ALA A 89 -4.63 -8.74 5.88
C ALA A 89 -5.37 -7.46 5.47
N GLU A 90 -6.70 -7.53 5.58
CA GLU A 90 -7.63 -6.49 5.18
C GLU A 90 -8.58 -6.13 6.34
N LEU A 91 -8.73 -4.84 6.59
CA LEU A 91 -9.67 -4.24 7.53
C LEU A 91 -10.79 -3.60 6.73
N ILE A 92 -11.90 -4.29 6.58
CA ILE A 92 -13.02 -3.86 5.73
C ILE A 92 -13.91 -2.88 6.48
N GLY A 93 -14.17 -1.73 5.87
CA GLY A 93 -14.93 -0.66 6.52
C GLY A 93 -14.15 0.11 7.58
N GLN A 94 -12.83 -0.08 7.65
CA GLN A 94 -11.95 0.60 8.60
C GLN A 94 -10.69 1.12 7.89
N GLU A 95 -10.36 2.39 8.09
CA GLU A 95 -9.13 3.00 7.57
C GLU A 95 -8.04 3.03 8.66
N ASP A 96 -7.86 1.96 9.40
CA ASP A 96 -6.85 1.87 10.46
C ASP A 96 -5.50 1.37 9.94
N LEU A 97 -4.74 2.28 9.33
CA LEU A 97 -3.38 1.98 8.87
C LEU A 97 -2.40 1.70 10.00
N ALA A 98 -2.62 2.25 11.20
CA ALA A 98 -1.75 1.97 12.34
C ALA A 98 -1.86 0.49 12.73
N GLN A 99 -3.06 -0.09 12.72
CA GLN A 99 -3.28 -1.51 12.93
C GLN A 99 -2.63 -2.36 11.83
N SER A 100 -2.81 -1.98 10.55
CA SER A 100 -2.19 -2.69 9.42
C SER A 100 -0.65 -2.71 9.51
N ILE A 101 -0.04 -1.57 9.85
CA ILE A 101 1.40 -1.46 10.07
C ILE A 101 1.83 -2.27 11.30
N GLY A 102 1.09 -2.18 12.40
CA GLY A 102 1.36 -2.93 13.62
C GLY A 102 1.39 -4.44 13.40
N MET A 103 0.42 -4.97 12.65
CA MET A 103 0.39 -6.39 12.26
C MET A 103 1.58 -6.79 11.38
N SER A 104 1.93 -5.95 10.40
CA SER A 104 3.12 -6.18 9.56
C SER A 104 4.40 -6.22 10.40
N VAL A 105 4.57 -5.26 11.32
CA VAL A 105 5.71 -5.19 12.24
C VAL A 105 5.78 -6.43 13.14
N ALA A 106 4.64 -6.88 13.68
CA ALA A 106 4.57 -8.08 14.50
C ALA A 106 4.99 -9.33 13.74
N LEU A 107 4.62 -9.44 12.44
CA LEU A 107 5.09 -10.50 11.56
C LEU A 107 6.60 -10.44 11.36
N PHE A 108 7.16 -9.27 11.02
CA PHE A 108 8.61 -9.11 10.84
C PHE A 108 9.39 -9.44 12.11
N GLN A 109 8.89 -9.08 13.28
CA GLN A 109 9.51 -9.42 14.56
C GLN A 109 9.59 -10.95 14.79
N LYS A 110 8.59 -11.72 14.33
CA LYS A 110 8.64 -13.20 14.40
C LYS A 110 9.74 -13.80 13.52
N PHE A 111 10.17 -13.08 12.49
CA PHE A 111 11.27 -13.46 11.60
C PHE A 111 12.59 -12.73 11.95
N GLU A 112 12.65 -12.04 13.08
CA GLU A 112 13.84 -11.28 13.55
C GLU A 112 14.28 -10.18 12.56
N LEU A 113 13.33 -9.66 11.76
CA LEU A 113 13.56 -8.59 10.80
C LEU A 113 13.14 -7.23 11.36
N LYS A 114 13.85 -6.19 10.92
CA LYS A 114 13.54 -4.80 11.26
C LYS A 114 13.65 -3.91 10.00
N PRO A 115 12.82 -4.14 8.96
CA PRO A 115 12.90 -3.41 7.72
C PRO A 115 12.57 -1.93 7.90
N LEU A 116 13.01 -1.07 6.98
CA LEU A 116 12.66 0.33 6.95
C LEU A 116 11.18 0.50 6.57
N LEU A 117 10.41 1.11 7.45
CA LEU A 117 9.04 1.55 7.14
C LEU A 117 9.08 2.89 6.41
N HIS A 118 8.64 2.90 5.19
CA HIS A 118 8.55 4.07 4.34
C HIS A 118 7.09 4.50 4.23
N VAL A 119 6.79 5.71 4.74
CA VAL A 119 5.42 6.28 4.75
C VAL A 119 5.30 7.37 3.71
N SER A 120 4.23 7.33 2.92
CA SER A 120 3.94 8.29 1.87
C SER A 120 2.46 8.67 1.86
N ASN A 121 2.13 9.74 1.13
CA ASN A 121 0.76 10.15 0.88
C ASN A 121 0.59 10.50 -0.61
N ILE A 122 -0.17 9.68 -1.32
CA ILE A 122 -0.39 9.78 -2.78
C ILE A 122 -1.05 11.11 -3.18
N ASN A 123 -1.79 11.75 -2.27
CA ASN A 123 -2.44 13.03 -2.56
C ASN A 123 -1.46 14.19 -2.70
N ILE A 124 -0.30 14.14 -2.00
CA ILE A 124 0.70 15.21 -2.09
C ILE A 124 1.22 15.39 -3.52
N PRO A 125 1.73 14.33 -4.20
CA PRO A 125 2.10 14.43 -5.62
C PRO A 125 0.96 14.89 -6.53
N LYS A 126 -0.28 14.46 -6.30
CA LYS A 126 -1.44 14.86 -7.10
C LYS A 126 -1.76 16.36 -6.93
N ILE A 127 -1.72 16.86 -5.70
CA ILE A 127 -1.91 18.29 -5.39
C ILE A 127 -0.80 19.11 -6.06
N LEU A 128 0.46 18.69 -5.91
CA LEU A 128 1.60 19.37 -6.52
C LEU A 128 1.52 19.37 -8.05
N SER A 129 1.15 18.25 -8.66
CA SER A 129 0.96 18.15 -10.11
C SER A 129 -0.06 19.20 -10.61
N THR A 130 -1.19 19.32 -9.92
CA THR A 130 -2.23 20.29 -10.26
C THR A 130 -1.79 21.73 -9.99
N MET A 131 -1.23 21.99 -8.81
CA MET A 131 -0.83 23.33 -8.35
C MET A 131 0.30 23.93 -9.19
N LEU A 132 1.31 23.13 -9.51
CA LEU A 132 2.50 23.58 -10.25
C LEU A 132 2.39 23.33 -11.76
N GLN A 133 1.28 22.74 -12.22
CA GLN A 133 1.04 22.37 -13.63
C GLN A 133 2.15 21.49 -14.20
N ILE A 134 2.63 20.53 -13.41
CA ILE A 134 3.67 19.56 -13.78
C ILE A 134 3.07 18.17 -13.97
N ASP A 135 3.71 17.38 -14.83
CA ASP A 135 3.25 16.01 -15.10
C ASP A 135 3.46 15.10 -13.87
N LEU A 136 2.41 14.37 -13.48
CA LEU A 136 2.45 13.39 -12.40
C LEU A 136 3.51 12.29 -12.64
N ALA A 137 3.87 12.03 -13.90
CA ALA A 137 4.92 11.11 -14.29
C ALA A 137 6.31 11.47 -13.71
N ILE A 138 6.55 12.73 -13.33
CA ILE A 138 7.77 13.16 -12.65
C ILE A 138 7.90 12.43 -11.30
N PHE A 139 6.81 12.33 -10.56
CA PHE A 139 6.78 11.62 -9.28
C PHE A 139 6.83 10.10 -9.46
N GLU A 140 6.14 9.56 -10.48
CA GLU A 140 6.18 8.13 -10.81
C GLU A 140 7.60 7.65 -11.14
N LYS A 141 8.38 8.48 -11.83
CA LYS A 141 9.77 8.17 -12.24
C LYS A 141 10.82 8.58 -11.22
N GLY A 142 10.42 9.26 -10.13
CA GLY A 142 11.36 9.77 -9.12
C GLY A 142 12.29 10.88 -9.64
N GLU A 143 11.86 11.66 -10.65
CA GLU A 143 12.66 12.71 -11.28
C GLU A 143 12.69 14.00 -10.42
N LEU A 144 13.09 13.87 -9.14
CA LEU A 144 13.07 14.95 -8.15
C LEU A 144 13.91 16.16 -8.56
N GLN A 145 14.94 15.97 -9.36
CA GLN A 145 15.76 17.07 -9.91
C GLN A 145 14.93 18.07 -10.71
N LYS A 146 13.84 17.64 -11.35
CA LYS A 146 12.93 18.55 -12.07
C LYS A 146 12.14 19.45 -11.10
N LEU A 147 11.83 18.95 -9.90
CA LEU A 147 11.17 19.74 -8.85
C LEU A 147 12.14 20.77 -8.25
N LEU A 148 13.37 20.33 -8.00
CA LEU A 148 14.42 21.22 -7.47
C LEU A 148 14.75 22.37 -8.45
N ALA A 149 14.64 22.12 -9.76
CA ALA A 149 14.87 23.15 -10.78
C ALA A 149 13.81 24.26 -10.81
N LEU A 150 12.67 24.09 -10.11
CA LEU A 150 11.66 25.14 -9.97
C LEU A 150 12.09 26.25 -9.00
N ASP A 151 13.15 26.03 -8.22
CA ASP A 151 13.71 26.98 -7.24
C ASP A 151 12.67 27.53 -6.23
N ILE A 152 11.77 26.66 -5.78
CA ILE A 152 10.75 27.00 -4.79
C ILE A 152 11.25 26.54 -3.41
N PRO A 153 11.49 27.45 -2.44
CA PRO A 153 12.15 27.10 -1.17
C PRO A 153 11.43 26.01 -0.36
N TRP A 154 10.12 26.10 -0.19
CA TRP A 154 9.35 25.09 0.54
C TRP A 154 9.32 23.74 -0.19
N LEU A 155 9.32 23.72 -1.53
CA LEU A 155 9.33 22.50 -2.33
C LEU A 155 10.68 21.78 -2.19
N THR A 156 11.77 22.53 -2.17
CA THR A 156 13.11 21.99 -1.90
C THR A 156 13.17 21.32 -0.53
N LYS A 157 12.62 21.97 0.52
CA LYS A 157 12.51 21.36 1.86
C LYS A 157 11.66 20.09 1.84
N LEU A 158 10.55 20.11 1.12
CA LEU A 158 9.63 18.97 0.98
C LEU A 158 10.29 17.77 0.28
N THR A 159 11.18 18.01 -0.71
CA THR A 159 11.94 16.92 -1.39
C THR A 159 12.91 16.21 -0.45
N CYS A 160 13.40 16.90 0.58
CA CYS A 160 14.36 16.37 1.55
C CYS A 160 13.71 15.86 2.85
N LEU A 161 12.39 15.90 2.93
CA LEU A 161 11.65 15.55 4.15
C LEU A 161 11.69 14.04 4.39
N GLN A 162 12.20 13.66 5.57
CA GLN A 162 12.34 12.26 5.98
C GLN A 162 11.87 11.99 7.42
N THR A 163 11.74 13.01 8.26
CA THR A 163 11.38 12.85 9.67
C THR A 163 10.16 13.67 10.08
N GLN A 164 9.59 13.32 11.23
CA GLN A 164 8.42 14.01 11.78
C GLN A 164 8.77 15.47 12.17
N GLU A 165 9.96 15.69 12.74
CA GLU A 165 10.44 17.03 13.13
C GLU A 165 10.59 17.95 11.91
N GLN A 166 10.96 17.39 10.77
CA GLN A 166 11.01 18.15 9.52
C GLN A 166 9.62 18.53 9.01
N ILE A 167 8.58 17.73 9.25
CA ILE A 167 7.19 18.14 8.96
C ILE A 167 6.84 19.37 9.78
N ASP A 168 7.13 19.35 11.08
CA ASP A 168 6.84 20.49 11.99
C ASP A 168 7.57 21.76 11.55
N ALA A 169 8.80 21.61 11.06
CA ALA A 169 9.62 22.73 10.64
C ALA A 169 9.12 23.42 9.35
N ILE A 170 8.40 22.70 8.48
CA ILE A 170 7.98 23.25 7.18
C ILE A 170 6.47 23.47 7.07
N ILE A 171 5.67 23.06 8.05
CA ILE A 171 4.20 23.00 7.93
C ILE A 171 3.59 24.36 7.62
N ASP A 172 4.11 25.45 8.20
CA ASP A 172 3.63 26.80 7.99
C ASP A 172 4.17 27.45 6.71
N GLU A 173 5.18 26.84 6.07
CA GLU A 173 5.78 27.35 4.85
C GLU A 173 5.15 26.75 3.58
N VAL A 174 4.54 25.55 3.71
CA VAL A 174 3.90 24.89 2.57
C VAL A 174 2.49 25.43 2.32
N PRO A 175 1.97 25.37 1.09
CA PRO A 175 0.58 25.71 0.77
C PRO A 175 -0.43 24.95 1.64
N SER A 176 -1.54 25.61 1.96
CA SER A 176 -2.59 25.08 2.85
C SER A 176 -3.13 23.72 2.40
N GLU A 177 -3.19 23.48 1.10
CA GLU A 177 -3.64 22.23 0.49
C GLU A 177 -2.74 21.04 0.86
N LEU A 178 -1.45 21.29 1.09
CA LEU A 178 -0.47 20.26 1.47
C LEU A 178 -0.40 20.05 2.98
N GLN A 179 -0.69 21.08 3.79
CA GLN A 179 -0.59 21.01 5.25
C GLN A 179 -1.40 19.86 5.83
N ASN A 180 -2.66 19.72 5.42
CA ASN A 180 -3.54 18.67 5.92
C ASN A 180 -3.01 17.27 5.58
N GLU A 181 -2.46 17.08 4.37
CA GLU A 181 -1.92 15.79 3.95
C GLU A 181 -0.61 15.42 4.68
N LEU A 182 0.24 16.41 4.99
CA LEU A 182 1.43 16.22 5.82
C LEU A 182 1.06 15.90 7.28
N LEU A 183 0.04 16.57 7.84
CA LEU A 183 -0.45 16.29 9.17
C LEU A 183 -1.05 14.89 9.30
N LYS A 184 -1.70 14.36 8.26
CA LYS A 184 -2.15 12.95 8.23
C LYS A 184 -0.96 11.98 8.33
N MET A 185 0.13 12.22 7.60
CA MET A 185 1.35 11.41 7.70
C MET A 185 1.92 11.45 9.12
N LYS A 186 2.01 12.63 9.71
CA LYS A 186 2.49 12.82 11.09
C LYS A 186 1.60 12.14 12.12
N ALA A 187 0.27 12.23 11.96
CA ALA A 187 -0.68 11.58 12.85
C ALA A 187 -0.56 10.05 12.79
N LEU A 188 -0.38 9.50 11.59
CA LEU A 188 -0.13 8.06 11.43
C LEU A 188 1.14 7.64 12.19
N ALA A 189 2.24 8.37 12.02
CA ALA A 189 3.51 8.02 12.67
C ALA A 189 3.44 8.02 14.20
N LYS A 190 2.67 8.93 14.81
CA LYS A 190 2.46 8.97 16.27
C LYS A 190 1.77 7.73 16.83
N ASN A 191 0.96 7.07 16.00
CA ASN A 191 0.18 5.89 16.38
C ASN A 191 0.91 4.57 16.11
N ILE A 192 2.13 4.63 15.54
CA ILE A 192 2.93 3.46 15.20
C ILE A 192 4.03 3.27 16.24
N ALA A 193 4.03 2.13 16.91
CA ALA A 193 5.10 1.73 17.84
C ALA A 193 6.29 1.11 17.08
N TYR A 194 6.87 1.85 16.12
CA TYR A 194 7.99 1.39 15.32
C TYR A 194 8.97 2.53 15.05
N SER A 195 10.27 2.32 15.33
CA SER A 195 11.27 3.38 15.30
C SER A 195 12.03 3.52 13.98
N ASN A 196 12.03 2.46 13.13
CA ASN A 196 12.74 2.49 11.85
C ASN A 196 11.81 3.00 10.74
N VAL A 197 11.47 4.31 10.79
CA VAL A 197 10.49 4.96 9.91
C VAL A 197 11.13 6.11 9.14
N VAL A 198 10.79 6.24 7.87
CA VAL A 198 11.12 7.40 7.02
C VAL A 198 9.87 7.91 6.31
N PHE A 199 9.76 9.23 6.19
CA PHE A 199 8.73 9.90 5.40
C PHE A 199 9.24 10.22 4.01
N SER A 200 8.40 10.01 3.01
CA SER A 200 8.68 10.39 1.63
C SER A 200 7.41 10.95 0.98
N PRO A 201 7.06 12.20 1.27
CA PRO A 201 5.81 12.80 0.83
C PRO A 201 5.67 12.85 -0.69
N LEU A 202 6.78 12.86 -1.43
CA LEU A 202 6.79 12.93 -2.88
C LEU A 202 6.85 11.56 -3.57
N TYR A 203 6.94 10.46 -2.80
CA TYR A 203 6.89 9.14 -3.39
C TYR A 203 5.48 8.84 -3.89
N TYR A 204 5.39 8.51 -5.16
CA TYR A 204 4.13 8.17 -5.82
C TYR A 204 4.19 6.75 -6.37
N VAL A 205 3.18 5.95 -6.03
CA VAL A 205 3.02 4.61 -6.56
C VAL A 205 1.81 4.57 -7.48
N LYS A 206 1.97 3.97 -8.66
CA LYS A 206 0.90 3.82 -9.64
C LYS A 206 -0.06 2.66 -9.31
N MET A 207 -0.34 2.44 -8.02
CA MET A 207 -1.34 1.45 -7.63
C MET A 207 -2.72 2.12 -7.66
N ARG A 208 -3.59 1.60 -8.53
CA ARG A 208 -4.87 2.23 -8.89
C ARG A 208 -5.90 2.26 -7.76
N TYR A 209 -5.70 1.49 -6.69
CA TYR A 209 -6.68 1.37 -5.62
C TYR A 209 -6.35 2.17 -4.35
N TYR A 210 -5.10 2.57 -4.09
CA TYR A 210 -4.79 3.40 -2.92
C TYR A 210 -5.29 4.84 -3.06
N LYS A 211 -5.85 5.40 -1.97
CA LYS A 211 -6.48 6.72 -1.96
C LYS A 211 -5.60 7.85 -1.45
N ALA A 212 -4.91 7.63 -0.34
CA ALA A 212 -4.19 8.67 0.38
C ALA A 212 -2.89 8.12 0.98
N LEU A 213 -2.94 7.76 2.26
CA LEU A 213 -1.79 7.21 2.96
C LEU A 213 -1.43 5.81 2.44
N PHE A 214 -0.14 5.64 2.23
CA PHE A 214 0.46 4.43 1.71
C PHE A 214 1.75 4.17 2.47
N PHE A 215 2.08 2.90 2.66
CA PHE A 215 3.34 2.50 3.27
C PHE A 215 3.95 1.29 2.54
N ARG A 216 5.26 1.15 2.69
CA ARG A 216 5.99 -0.04 2.28
C ARG A 216 7.10 -0.36 3.27
N PHE A 217 7.43 -1.64 3.37
CA PHE A 217 8.59 -2.11 4.12
C PHE A 217 9.71 -2.46 3.16
N ILE A 218 10.90 -1.94 3.45
CA ILE A 218 12.07 -2.08 2.59
C ILE A 218 13.21 -2.68 3.39
N GLU A 219 13.84 -3.71 2.85
CA GLU A 219 15.07 -4.27 3.37
C GLU A 219 16.12 -4.30 2.24
N LYS A 220 17.25 -3.61 2.43
CA LYS A 220 18.26 -3.43 1.37
C LYS A 220 17.64 -2.82 0.11
N ASN A 221 17.52 -3.61 -0.97
CA ASN A 221 16.93 -3.18 -2.26
C ASN A 221 15.57 -3.84 -2.55
N PHE A 222 15.01 -4.59 -1.59
CA PHE A 222 13.77 -5.33 -1.75
C PHE A 222 12.61 -4.64 -1.04
N THR A 223 11.45 -4.61 -1.68
CA THR A 223 10.19 -4.25 -1.04
C THR A 223 9.57 -5.52 -0.49
N LEU A 224 9.62 -5.69 0.83
CA LEU A 224 9.08 -6.87 1.52
C LEU A 224 7.57 -6.86 1.61
N GLY A 225 6.95 -5.70 1.49
CA GLY A 225 5.51 -5.57 1.52
C GLY A 225 5.05 -4.13 1.36
N VAL A 226 3.77 -4.00 1.03
CA VAL A 226 3.10 -2.73 0.79
C VAL A 226 1.73 -2.73 1.44
N GLY A 227 1.24 -1.54 1.81
CA GLY A 227 -0.10 -1.38 2.35
C GLY A 227 -0.58 0.07 2.26
N GLY A 228 -1.86 0.27 2.49
CA GLY A 228 -2.44 1.60 2.40
C GLY A 228 -3.93 1.60 2.64
N SER A 229 -4.53 2.80 2.62
CA SER A 229 -5.97 2.96 2.59
C SER A 229 -6.50 2.92 1.16
N TYR A 230 -7.64 2.28 0.97
CA TYR A 230 -8.27 2.11 -0.33
C TYR A 230 -9.80 2.14 -0.21
N ASP A 231 -10.46 2.22 -1.36
CA ASP A 231 -11.91 2.08 -1.44
C ASP A 231 -12.26 0.91 -2.34
N CYS A 232 -13.14 0.07 -1.87
CA CYS A 232 -13.73 -0.96 -2.68
C CYS A 232 -15.26 -0.80 -2.68
N GLU A 233 -15.81 -0.40 -3.83
CA GLU A 233 -17.25 -0.25 -4.03
C GLU A 233 -17.93 0.70 -3.00
N GLY A 234 -17.22 1.77 -2.61
CA GLY A 234 -17.70 2.75 -1.64
C GLY A 234 -17.45 2.38 -0.17
N ILE A 235 -16.78 1.27 0.08
CA ILE A 235 -16.37 0.86 1.43
C ILE A 235 -14.91 1.24 1.64
N ALA A 236 -14.67 2.24 2.50
CA ALA A 236 -13.34 2.66 2.91
C ALA A 236 -12.69 1.57 3.75
N SER A 237 -11.48 1.16 3.38
CA SER A 237 -10.80 0.01 3.97
C SER A 237 -9.30 0.26 4.02
N SER A 238 -8.60 -0.56 4.77
CA SER A 238 -7.12 -0.57 4.80
C SER A 238 -6.59 -1.99 4.85
N GLY A 239 -5.37 -2.18 4.39
CA GLY A 239 -4.76 -3.49 4.41
C GLY A 239 -3.30 -3.47 3.98
N PHE A 240 -2.70 -4.64 3.94
CA PHE A 240 -1.33 -4.84 3.49
C PHE A 240 -1.13 -6.22 2.86
N GLY A 241 -0.10 -6.32 2.03
CA GLY A 241 0.42 -7.58 1.50
C GLY A 241 1.94 -7.63 1.67
N LEU A 242 2.45 -8.71 2.24
CA LEU A 242 3.87 -9.02 2.36
C LEU A 242 4.22 -10.15 1.41
N TYR A 243 5.45 -10.16 0.89
CA TYR A 243 5.96 -11.20 -0.01
C TYR A 243 6.96 -12.08 0.76
N SER A 244 6.62 -13.35 0.98
CA SER A 244 7.38 -14.22 1.87
C SER A 244 8.76 -14.61 1.32
N ASP A 245 8.92 -14.66 0.01
CA ASP A 245 10.17 -15.11 -0.63
C ASP A 245 11.35 -14.16 -0.35
N ASP A 246 11.03 -12.89 -0.03
CA ASP A 246 12.02 -11.90 0.38
C ASP A 246 12.17 -11.81 1.92
N ILE A 247 11.37 -12.57 2.69
CA ILE A 247 11.33 -12.57 4.16
C ILE A 247 12.02 -13.83 4.74
N ILE A 248 11.94 -14.94 4.05
CA ILE A 248 12.47 -16.25 4.42
C ILE A 248 13.67 -16.56 3.54
#